data_0b481396194734e83e482b4bb22ead11
#
_entry.id   0b481396194734e83e482b4bb22ead11
#
_cell.length_a   1.000
_cell.length_b   1.000
_cell.length_c   1.000
_cell.angle_alpha   90.00
_cell.angle_beta   90.00
_cell.angle_gamma   90.00
#
_symmetry.space_group_name_H-M   'P 1'
#
loop_
_entity.id
_entity.type
_entity.pdbx_description
1 polymer ?
#
loop_
_entity_poly.entity_id
_entity_poly.type
_entity_poly.pdbx_seq_one_letter_code
_entity_poly.pdbx_strand_id
1 'polypeptide(L)'
;GVAVTKFMYWLKKNAGKIKMSEMSVQSKLQLLRSEQENYLEDSFDTICAYKEHAAMMHYSSKPETNVDITNSGMLLIDSGGQYLEGTTDITRTFVLGDISEEERYWFTKALRGHIRLSDAHFLFGCSGINLDILARGPLWDQDVDYQCGTGHGVGHLLNVHESPNGFRWRVLPHRNEMCVLDEGLITPNEPGVY
;
A
#
# COMPACT_ATOMS: atom_id res chain seq x y z
N GLY A 1 -8.35 3.23 9.96
CA GLY A 1 -8.81 4.46 9.26
C GLY A 1 -8.46 5.72 10.02
N VAL A 2 -8.83 5.85 11.32
CA VAL A 2 -8.70 7.10 12.09
C VAL A 2 -7.25 7.59 12.18
N ALA A 3 -6.31 6.73 12.57
CA ALA A 3 -4.89 7.11 12.69
C ALA A 3 -4.33 7.63 11.36
N VAL A 4 -4.58 6.92 10.26
CA VAL A 4 -4.13 7.32 8.91
C VAL A 4 -4.76 8.66 8.50
N THR A 5 -6.05 8.88 8.78
CA THR A 5 -6.72 10.16 8.46
C THR A 5 -6.14 11.33 9.27
N LYS A 6 -5.89 11.15 10.58
CA LYS A 6 -5.20 12.14 11.41
C LYS A 6 -3.80 12.43 10.88
N PHE A 7 -3.08 11.38 10.47
CA PHE A 7 -1.75 11.49 9.88
C PHE A 7 -1.78 12.27 8.55
N MET A 8 -2.72 11.96 7.65
CA MET A 8 -2.90 12.68 6.37
C MET A 8 -3.09 14.18 6.60
N TYR A 9 -3.95 14.55 7.55
CA TYR A 9 -4.16 15.94 7.93
C TYR A 9 -2.88 16.58 8.45
N TRP A 10 -2.18 15.90 9.38
CA TRP A 10 -0.92 16.38 9.94
C TRP A 10 0.14 16.57 8.86
N LEU A 11 0.34 15.59 7.98
CA LEU A 11 1.32 15.65 6.90
C LEU A 11 1.03 16.83 5.96
N LYS A 12 -0.20 16.96 5.50
CA LYS A 12 -0.64 18.05 4.60
C LYS A 12 -0.43 19.44 5.22
N LYS A 13 -0.63 19.57 6.54
CA LYS A 13 -0.48 20.83 7.25
C LYS A 13 0.98 21.23 7.45
N ASN A 14 1.89 20.27 7.57
CA ASN A 14 3.26 20.48 8.03
C ASN A 14 4.33 20.26 6.95
N ALA A 15 4.03 19.54 5.86
CA ALA A 15 4.98 19.33 4.76
C ALA A 15 5.53 20.66 4.24
N GLY A 16 6.85 20.77 4.16
CA GLY A 16 7.58 21.99 3.78
C GLY A 16 7.59 23.11 4.83
N LYS A 17 6.96 22.96 5.99
CA LYS A 17 6.92 23.97 7.06
C LYS A 17 7.74 23.60 8.29
N ILE A 18 7.90 22.33 8.58
CA ILE A 18 8.75 21.81 9.64
C ILE A 18 9.75 20.83 9.06
N LYS A 19 10.90 20.69 9.70
CA LYS A 19 11.86 19.65 9.35
C LYS A 19 11.27 18.28 9.64
N MET A 20 11.27 17.39 8.64
CA MET A 20 10.83 16.02 8.77
C MET A 20 11.67 15.10 7.88
N SER A 21 11.83 13.86 8.27
CA SER A 21 12.49 12.81 7.52
C SER A 21 11.60 11.57 7.45
N GLU A 22 11.94 10.60 6.62
CA GLU A 22 11.20 9.33 6.52
C GLU A 22 10.99 8.70 7.91
N MET A 23 12.04 8.56 8.71
CA MET A 23 11.96 8.00 10.07
C MET A 23 11.08 8.83 11.01
N SER A 24 11.16 10.16 10.95
CA SER A 24 10.33 11.02 11.82
C SER A 24 8.85 10.96 11.45
N VAL A 25 8.54 10.85 10.17
CA VAL A 25 7.18 10.70 9.62
C VAL A 25 6.61 9.33 9.95
N GLN A 26 7.42 8.26 9.80
CA GLN A 26 7.08 6.91 10.24
C GLN A 26 6.71 6.88 11.73
N SER A 27 7.59 7.44 12.59
CA SER A 27 7.35 7.52 14.04
C SER A 27 6.07 8.30 14.38
N LYS A 28 5.77 9.36 13.61
CA LYS A 28 4.53 10.12 13.81
C LYS A 28 3.28 9.31 13.52
N LEU A 29 3.29 8.52 12.45
CA LEU A 29 2.16 7.64 12.11
C LEU A 29 2.00 6.53 13.15
N GLN A 30 3.10 5.92 13.59
CA GLN A 30 3.10 4.90 14.63
C GLN A 30 2.52 5.43 15.94
N LEU A 31 2.91 6.65 16.35
CA LEU A 31 2.34 7.30 17.53
C LEU A 31 0.82 7.47 17.40
N LEU A 32 0.35 8.01 16.27
CA LEU A 32 -1.09 8.21 16.04
C LEU A 32 -1.87 6.89 16.02
N ARG A 33 -1.23 5.80 15.63
CA ARG A 33 -1.84 4.46 15.64
C ARG A 33 -1.89 3.91 17.06
N SER A 34 -0.82 4.04 17.83
CA SER A 34 -0.77 3.57 19.21
C SER A 34 -1.73 4.30 20.16
N GLU A 35 -2.20 5.50 19.76
CA GLU A 35 -3.23 6.24 20.49
C GLU A 35 -4.66 5.72 20.26
N GLN A 36 -4.85 4.76 19.34
CA GLN A 36 -6.18 4.23 19.07
C GLN A 36 -6.55 3.15 20.10
N GLU A 37 -7.85 3.07 20.37
CA GLU A 37 -8.40 2.06 21.27
C GLU A 37 -8.08 0.65 20.76
N ASN A 38 -7.79 -0.26 21.67
CA ASN A 38 -7.49 -1.68 21.40
C ASN A 38 -6.30 -1.94 20.47
N TYR A 39 -5.43 -0.94 20.25
CA TYR A 39 -4.17 -1.15 19.54
C TYR A 39 -3.26 -2.07 20.33
N LEU A 40 -2.67 -3.05 19.67
CA LEU A 40 -1.75 -4.02 20.25
C LEU A 40 -0.30 -3.75 19.78
N GLU A 41 -0.10 -3.76 18.47
CA GLU A 41 1.22 -3.56 17.84
C GLU A 41 1.05 -3.18 16.36
N ASP A 42 2.13 -2.84 15.68
CA ASP A 42 2.12 -2.68 14.23
C ASP A 42 1.97 -4.07 13.57
N SER A 43 1.18 -4.16 12.50
CA SER A 43 0.99 -5.41 11.75
C SER A 43 2.20 -5.77 10.87
N PHE A 44 3.01 -4.76 10.56
CA PHE A 44 4.32 -4.85 9.91
C PHE A 44 5.08 -3.54 10.09
N ASP A 45 6.38 -3.57 9.83
CA ASP A 45 7.22 -2.37 9.89
C ASP A 45 6.74 -1.33 8.87
N THR A 46 6.37 -0.15 9.34
CA THR A 46 5.88 0.91 8.48
C THR A 46 6.90 1.27 7.41
N ILE A 47 6.50 1.22 6.15
CA ILE A 47 7.26 1.70 5.00
C ILE A 47 6.96 3.19 4.83
N CYS A 48 7.99 4.01 4.87
CA CYS A 48 7.91 5.44 4.58
C CYS A 48 9.00 5.75 3.56
N ALA A 49 8.62 5.85 2.30
CA ALA A 49 9.55 5.92 1.17
C ALA A 49 9.34 7.20 0.37
N TYR A 50 10.35 8.05 0.38
CA TYR A 50 10.33 9.35 -0.30
C TYR A 50 11.06 9.27 -1.63
N LYS A 51 10.39 9.73 -2.71
CA LYS A 51 10.91 9.76 -4.09
C LYS A 51 11.49 8.39 -4.51
N GLU A 52 12.79 8.33 -4.87
CA GLU A 52 13.46 7.13 -5.37
C GLU A 52 13.46 5.94 -4.40
N HIS A 53 13.30 6.16 -3.10
CA HIS A 53 13.18 5.06 -2.13
C HIS A 53 11.91 4.24 -2.35
N ALA A 54 10.86 4.84 -2.91
CA ALA A 54 9.62 4.14 -3.23
C ALA A 54 9.76 3.14 -4.41
N ALA A 55 10.89 3.13 -5.11
CA ALA A 55 11.21 2.09 -6.09
C ALA A 55 11.46 0.70 -5.44
N MET A 56 11.64 0.67 -4.13
CA MET A 56 11.81 -0.57 -3.35
C MET A 56 10.51 -0.86 -2.57
N MET A 57 9.74 -1.86 -3.02
CA MET A 57 8.42 -2.16 -2.44
C MET A 57 8.43 -2.54 -0.95
N HIS A 58 9.55 -3.04 -0.43
CA HIS A 58 9.74 -3.32 0.99
C HIS A 58 10.86 -2.45 1.59
N TYR A 59 10.86 -1.16 1.23
CA TYR A 59 11.83 -0.20 1.76
C TYR A 59 11.74 -0.11 3.28
N SER A 60 12.90 -0.06 3.93
CA SER A 60 13.01 0.18 5.37
C SER A 60 13.97 1.33 5.61
N SER A 61 13.48 2.44 6.15
CA SER A 61 14.31 3.58 6.53
C SER A 61 15.26 3.20 7.67
N LYS A 62 16.55 3.46 7.48
CA LYS A 62 17.60 3.26 8.49
C LYS A 62 18.33 4.57 8.70
N PRO A 63 19.04 4.76 9.83
CA PRO A 63 19.79 6.01 10.07
C PRO A 63 20.70 6.42 8.91
N GLU A 64 21.28 5.43 8.22
CA GLU A 64 22.24 5.63 7.12
C GLU A 64 21.57 5.98 5.78
N THR A 65 20.31 5.59 5.60
CA THR A 65 19.53 5.80 4.36
C THR A 65 18.42 6.86 4.52
N ASN A 66 18.15 7.29 5.75
CA ASN A 66 17.09 8.22 6.06
C ASN A 66 17.30 9.57 5.38
N VAL A 67 16.31 10.03 4.63
CA VAL A 67 16.38 11.32 3.92
C VAL A 67 15.39 12.34 4.47
N ASP A 68 15.72 13.61 4.33
CA ASP A 68 14.82 14.71 4.68
C ASP A 68 13.72 14.84 3.61
N ILE A 69 12.47 14.95 4.06
CA ILE A 69 11.30 15.14 3.21
C ILE A 69 11.11 16.64 2.97
N THR A 70 11.04 17.02 1.71
CA THR A 70 10.82 18.40 1.28
C THR A 70 9.40 18.59 0.72
N ASN A 71 9.03 19.83 0.38
CA ASN A 71 7.75 20.13 -0.24
C ASN A 71 7.80 19.94 -1.77
N SER A 72 8.21 18.75 -2.23
CA SER A 72 8.25 18.37 -3.66
C SER A 72 8.23 16.86 -3.83
N GLY A 73 7.75 16.37 -4.96
CA GLY A 73 7.71 14.95 -5.28
C GLY A 73 6.65 14.17 -4.52
N MET A 74 6.84 12.87 -4.43
CA MET A 74 5.88 11.95 -3.81
C MET A 74 6.46 11.24 -2.59
N LEU A 75 5.59 10.92 -1.65
CA LEU A 75 5.86 10.12 -0.46
C LEU A 75 4.90 8.94 -0.42
N LEU A 76 5.42 7.73 -0.50
CA LEU A 76 4.67 6.50 -0.29
C LEU A 76 4.74 6.12 1.19
N ILE A 77 3.58 5.83 1.78
CA ILE A 77 3.49 5.29 3.14
C ILE A 77 2.61 4.07 3.12
N ASP A 78 3.18 2.97 3.57
CA ASP A 78 2.51 1.70 3.74
C ASP A 78 2.61 1.27 5.20
N SER A 79 1.48 0.96 5.83
CA SER A 79 1.44 0.81 7.28
C SER A 79 0.17 0.10 7.76
N GLY A 80 0.31 -0.63 8.84
CA GLY A 80 -0.80 -1.32 9.44
C GLY A 80 -0.66 -1.52 10.94
N GLY A 81 -1.72 -1.95 11.58
CA GLY A 81 -1.73 -2.28 13.01
C GLY A 81 -2.62 -3.45 13.33
N GLN A 82 -2.23 -4.18 14.36
CA GLN A 82 -3.00 -5.21 15.02
C GLN A 82 -3.86 -4.57 16.11
N TYR A 83 -5.14 -4.89 16.08
CA TYR A 83 -6.12 -4.45 17.09
C TYR A 83 -6.89 -5.67 17.57
N LEU A 84 -7.57 -5.58 18.71
CA LEU A 84 -8.43 -6.67 19.19
C LEU A 84 -9.54 -7.01 18.19
N GLU A 85 -10.00 -6.04 17.42
CA GLU A 85 -11.08 -6.20 16.43
C GLU A 85 -10.60 -6.67 15.05
N GLY A 86 -9.30 -6.60 14.76
CA GLY A 86 -8.77 -7.00 13.46
C GLY A 86 -7.44 -6.36 13.12
N THR A 87 -6.97 -6.68 11.93
CA THR A 87 -5.71 -6.21 11.36
C THR A 87 -5.97 -5.17 10.27
N THR A 88 -5.10 -4.18 10.16
CA THR A 88 -5.11 -3.21 9.06
C THR A 88 -3.83 -3.27 8.25
N ASP A 89 -3.97 -2.97 6.95
CA ASP A 89 -2.92 -2.84 5.97
C ASP A 89 -3.35 -1.74 4.99
N ILE A 90 -2.67 -0.59 5.01
CA ILE A 90 -3.11 0.60 4.29
C ILE A 90 -1.92 1.32 3.67
N THR A 91 -1.87 1.35 2.34
CA THR A 91 -0.91 2.16 1.58
C THR A 91 -1.54 3.44 1.07
N ARG A 92 -0.80 4.54 1.12
CA ARG A 92 -1.14 5.82 0.48
C ARG A 92 0.10 6.51 -0.07
N THR A 93 -0.02 7.00 -1.31
CA THR A 93 1.00 7.85 -1.93
C THR A 93 0.54 9.31 -1.93
N PHE A 94 1.35 10.17 -1.34
CA PHE A 94 1.07 11.59 -1.17
C PHE A 94 1.91 12.44 -2.13
N VAL A 95 1.28 13.41 -2.76
CA VAL A 95 1.97 14.48 -3.49
C VAL A 95 2.29 15.60 -2.50
N LEU A 96 3.58 15.95 -2.37
CA LEU A 96 4.10 16.95 -1.44
C LEU A 96 4.59 18.21 -2.17
N GLY A 97 3.78 18.76 -3.07
CA GLY A 97 4.13 19.94 -3.87
C GLY A 97 4.23 19.59 -5.35
N ASP A 98 5.20 20.18 -6.06
CA ASP A 98 5.33 19.95 -7.50
C ASP A 98 5.82 18.54 -7.82
N ILE A 99 5.21 17.93 -8.84
CA ILE A 99 5.58 16.64 -9.43
C ILE A 99 5.73 16.79 -10.94
N SER A 100 6.55 15.94 -11.54
CA SER A 100 6.73 15.87 -12.99
C SER A 100 5.49 15.31 -13.69
N GLU A 101 5.40 15.54 -15.01
CA GLU A 101 4.35 14.90 -15.83
C GLU A 101 4.51 13.37 -15.88
N GLU A 102 5.73 12.87 -15.79
CA GLU A 102 6.01 11.43 -15.71
C GLU A 102 5.49 10.83 -14.41
N GLU A 103 5.75 11.43 -13.25
CA GLU A 103 5.21 10.99 -11.96
C GLU A 103 3.68 11.01 -11.96
N ARG A 104 3.07 12.08 -12.52
CA ARG A 104 1.61 12.18 -12.68
C ARG A 104 1.05 11.08 -13.58
N TYR A 105 1.74 10.79 -14.67
CA TYR A 105 1.34 9.76 -15.62
C TYR A 105 1.31 8.39 -14.97
N TRP A 106 2.40 7.98 -14.31
CA TRP A 106 2.49 6.66 -13.68
C TRP A 106 1.57 6.51 -12.47
N PHE A 107 1.45 7.55 -11.64
CA PHE A 107 0.44 7.58 -10.57
C PHE A 107 -0.97 7.34 -11.11
N THR A 108 -1.31 7.97 -12.23
CA THR A 108 -2.62 7.82 -12.88
C THR A 108 -2.81 6.40 -13.42
N LYS A 109 -1.78 5.77 -13.97
CA LYS A 109 -1.85 4.38 -14.45
C LYS A 109 -2.10 3.40 -13.31
N ALA A 110 -1.37 3.52 -12.20
CA ALA A 110 -1.59 2.70 -11.01
C ALA A 110 -3.02 2.90 -10.45
N LEU A 111 -3.46 4.16 -10.33
CA LEU A 111 -4.82 4.48 -9.87
C LEU A 111 -5.90 3.90 -10.78
N ARG A 112 -5.72 3.92 -12.10
CA ARG A 112 -6.66 3.29 -13.04
C ARG A 112 -6.76 1.79 -12.84
N GLY A 113 -5.63 1.12 -12.59
CA GLY A 113 -5.60 -0.31 -12.26
C GLY A 113 -6.35 -0.58 -10.96
N HIS A 114 -6.07 0.19 -9.92
CA HIS A 114 -6.77 0.10 -8.64
C HIS A 114 -8.29 0.25 -8.78
N ILE A 115 -8.76 1.28 -9.49
CA ILE A 115 -10.19 1.52 -9.70
C ILE A 115 -10.82 0.39 -10.50
N ARG A 116 -10.19 -0.07 -11.59
CA ARG A 116 -10.73 -1.17 -12.42
C ARG A 116 -10.93 -2.46 -11.63
N LEU A 117 -9.99 -2.80 -10.76
CA LEU A 117 -10.11 -3.98 -9.91
C LEU A 117 -11.18 -3.77 -8.82
N SER A 118 -11.25 -2.58 -8.21
CA SER A 118 -12.25 -2.25 -7.18
C SER A 118 -13.69 -2.27 -7.71
N ASP A 119 -13.90 -1.84 -8.96
CA ASP A 119 -15.23 -1.80 -9.59
C ASP A 119 -15.59 -3.10 -10.32
N ALA A 120 -14.75 -4.14 -10.22
CA ALA A 120 -14.93 -5.37 -10.98
C ALA A 120 -16.22 -6.11 -10.60
N HIS A 121 -17.03 -6.42 -11.59
CA HIS A 121 -18.12 -7.38 -11.49
C HIS A 121 -17.70 -8.68 -12.16
N PHE A 122 -17.83 -9.79 -11.47
CA PHE A 122 -17.36 -11.08 -11.95
C PHE A 122 -18.30 -12.21 -11.53
N LEU A 123 -18.23 -13.33 -12.26
CA LEU A 123 -19.03 -14.51 -11.97
C LEU A 123 -18.46 -15.26 -10.77
N PHE A 124 -19.37 -15.84 -9.96
CA PHE A 124 -18.97 -16.81 -8.95
C PHE A 124 -18.13 -17.93 -9.58
N GLY A 125 -17.08 -18.33 -8.87
CA GLY A 125 -16.08 -19.28 -9.36
C GLY A 125 -14.77 -18.63 -9.83
N CYS A 126 -14.73 -17.30 -9.97
CA CYS A 126 -13.48 -16.59 -10.21
C CYS A 126 -12.58 -16.60 -8.96
N SER A 127 -11.28 -16.69 -9.21
CA SER A 127 -10.23 -16.46 -8.21
C SER A 127 -9.47 -15.18 -8.54
N GLY A 128 -8.55 -14.77 -7.67
CA GLY A 128 -7.77 -13.55 -7.89
C GLY A 128 -6.93 -13.56 -9.17
N ILE A 129 -6.53 -14.73 -9.67
CA ILE A 129 -5.79 -14.85 -10.94
C ILE A 129 -6.62 -14.41 -12.15
N ASN A 130 -7.94 -14.56 -12.10
CA ASN A 130 -8.83 -14.13 -13.17
C ASN A 130 -8.96 -12.60 -13.22
N LEU A 131 -8.77 -11.92 -12.09
CA LEU A 131 -9.06 -10.50 -11.94
C LEU A 131 -7.81 -9.62 -11.93
N ASP A 132 -6.64 -10.17 -11.66
CA ASP A 132 -5.37 -9.43 -11.54
C ASP A 132 -5.06 -8.57 -12.78
N ILE A 133 -5.44 -9.05 -13.97
CA ILE A 133 -5.31 -8.30 -15.23
C ILE A 133 -6.02 -6.93 -15.21
N LEU A 134 -7.05 -6.77 -14.42
CA LEU A 134 -7.77 -5.49 -14.32
C LEU A 134 -6.88 -4.41 -13.69
N ALA A 135 -6.06 -4.80 -12.72
CA ALA A 135 -5.10 -3.92 -12.07
C ALA A 135 -3.86 -3.70 -12.94
N ARG A 136 -3.31 -4.77 -13.54
CA ARG A 136 -2.07 -4.69 -14.34
C ARG A 136 -2.28 -4.11 -15.73
N GLY A 137 -3.45 -4.31 -16.34
CA GLY A 137 -3.72 -3.91 -17.71
C GLY A 137 -3.26 -2.50 -18.08
N PRO A 138 -3.57 -1.45 -17.29
CA PRO A 138 -3.11 -0.10 -17.60
C PRO A 138 -1.58 0.08 -17.65
N LEU A 139 -0.81 -0.77 -16.99
CA LEU A 139 0.66 -0.80 -17.03
C LEU A 139 1.15 -1.69 -18.18
N TRP A 140 0.57 -2.86 -18.38
CA TRP A 140 0.90 -3.76 -19.48
C TRP A 140 0.64 -3.12 -20.87
N ASP A 141 -0.37 -2.26 -20.98
CA ASP A 141 -0.60 -1.42 -22.17
C ASP A 141 0.59 -0.51 -22.50
N GLN A 142 1.58 -0.40 -21.60
CA GLN A 142 2.79 0.44 -21.73
C GLN A 142 4.07 -0.41 -21.60
N ASP A 143 3.98 -1.72 -21.75
CA ASP A 143 5.10 -2.67 -21.60
C ASP A 143 5.79 -2.58 -20.21
N VAL A 144 5.06 -2.14 -19.18
CA VAL A 144 5.53 -2.02 -17.78
C VAL A 144 4.76 -2.98 -16.89
N ASP A 145 5.46 -3.59 -15.93
CA ASP A 145 4.88 -4.47 -14.92
C ASP A 145 5.52 -4.24 -13.55
N TYR A 146 4.82 -4.65 -12.49
CA TYR A 146 5.37 -4.74 -11.15
C TYR A 146 5.57 -6.20 -10.74
N GLN A 147 6.62 -6.47 -9.97
CA GLN A 147 7.06 -7.84 -9.68
C GLN A 147 6.40 -8.46 -8.44
N CYS A 148 5.64 -7.68 -7.67
CA CYS A 148 4.86 -8.17 -6.51
C CYS A 148 3.47 -8.68 -6.91
N GLY A 149 2.74 -9.25 -5.94
CA GLY A 149 1.30 -9.49 -6.08
C GLY A 149 0.52 -8.17 -6.04
N THR A 150 -0.67 -8.19 -6.60
CA THR A 150 -1.60 -7.05 -6.55
C THR A 150 -2.37 -7.00 -5.23
N GLY A 151 -2.45 -8.12 -4.52
CA GLY A 151 -3.12 -8.20 -3.23
C GLY A 151 -3.00 -9.59 -2.63
N HIS A 152 -3.39 -9.71 -1.38
CA HIS A 152 -3.25 -10.92 -0.56
C HIS A 152 -4.41 -11.01 0.44
N GLY A 153 -4.60 -12.12 1.11
CA GLY A 153 -5.47 -12.20 2.27
C GLY A 153 -4.86 -11.48 3.47
N VAL A 154 -5.67 -10.96 4.36
CA VAL A 154 -5.24 -10.26 5.58
C VAL A 154 -5.47 -11.15 6.79
N GLY A 155 -4.39 -11.48 7.50
CA GLY A 155 -4.44 -12.26 8.74
C GLY A 155 -4.87 -11.42 9.94
N HIS A 156 -5.29 -12.10 11.01
CA HIS A 156 -5.64 -11.47 12.28
C HIS A 156 -4.66 -11.90 13.37
N LEU A 157 -3.92 -10.94 13.93
CA LEU A 157 -2.95 -11.10 15.03
C LEU A 157 -1.73 -12.00 14.73
N LEU A 158 -1.55 -12.46 13.50
CA LEU A 158 -0.41 -13.27 13.06
C LEU A 158 0.35 -12.56 11.94
N ASN A 159 0.15 -12.99 10.72
CA ASN A 159 0.78 -12.38 9.56
C ASN A 159 -0.21 -11.47 8.84
N VAL A 160 0.24 -10.29 8.43
CA VAL A 160 -0.57 -9.41 7.57
C VAL A 160 -0.88 -10.10 6.25
N HIS A 161 0.08 -10.82 5.67
CA HIS A 161 -0.14 -11.67 4.49
C HIS A 161 -0.65 -13.04 4.91
N GLU A 162 -1.88 -13.38 4.56
CA GLU A 162 -2.49 -14.66 4.88
C GLU A 162 -3.25 -15.24 3.69
N SER A 163 -3.09 -16.58 3.49
CA SER A 163 -3.89 -17.34 2.53
C SER A 163 -5.33 -17.48 3.02
N PRO A 164 -6.34 -17.86 2.17
CA PRO A 164 -6.14 -18.48 0.84
C PRO A 164 -6.37 -17.54 -0.35
N ASN A 165 -6.70 -16.28 -0.16
CA ASN A 165 -7.03 -15.36 -1.25
C ASN A 165 -5.87 -14.41 -1.58
N GLY A 166 -5.91 -13.87 -2.81
CA GLY A 166 -4.94 -12.91 -3.29
C GLY A 166 -5.17 -12.58 -4.75
N PHE A 167 -4.63 -11.44 -5.20
CA PHE A 167 -4.61 -11.06 -6.61
C PHE A 167 -3.20 -11.22 -7.16
N ARG A 168 -3.06 -12.10 -8.16
CA ARG A 168 -1.77 -12.39 -8.79
C ARG A 168 -1.98 -13.00 -10.17
N TRP A 169 -1.27 -12.53 -11.19
CA TRP A 169 -1.47 -12.99 -12.57
C TRP A 169 -0.98 -14.43 -12.84
N ARG A 170 -0.18 -15.00 -11.94
CA ARG A 170 0.37 -16.35 -12.10
C ARG A 170 0.28 -17.16 -10.81
N VAL A 171 0.18 -18.48 -10.95
CA VAL A 171 0.26 -19.41 -9.83
C VAL A 171 1.70 -19.49 -9.30
N LEU A 172 1.86 -19.39 -8.00
CA LEU A 172 3.14 -19.63 -7.33
C LEU A 172 3.10 -20.99 -6.64
N PRO A 173 4.11 -21.88 -6.86
CA PRO A 173 4.08 -23.27 -6.38
C PRO A 173 3.92 -23.42 -4.86
N HIS A 174 4.31 -22.41 -4.10
CA HIS A 174 4.30 -22.44 -2.62
C HIS A 174 3.26 -21.51 -1.99
N ARG A 175 2.36 -20.93 -2.79
CA ARG A 175 1.28 -20.07 -2.31
C ARG A 175 -0.07 -20.59 -2.75
N ASN A 176 -0.96 -20.83 -1.79
CA ASN A 176 -2.32 -21.24 -2.07
C ASN A 176 -3.22 -19.99 -2.15
N GLU A 177 -3.11 -19.25 -3.24
CA GLU A 177 -3.89 -18.01 -3.49
C GLU A 177 -4.95 -18.23 -4.60
N MET A 178 -5.34 -19.50 -4.81
CA MET A 178 -6.25 -19.90 -5.89
C MET A 178 -7.68 -20.15 -5.41
N CYS A 179 -8.03 -19.72 -4.21
CA CYS A 179 -9.40 -19.89 -3.73
C CYS A 179 -10.39 -19.09 -4.59
N VAL A 180 -11.59 -19.61 -4.73
CA VAL A 180 -12.71 -18.87 -5.30
C VAL A 180 -12.99 -17.67 -4.39
N LEU A 181 -13.14 -16.50 -5.01
CA LEU A 181 -13.49 -15.28 -4.27
C LEU A 181 -14.96 -15.35 -3.87
N ASP A 182 -15.23 -15.10 -2.59
CA ASP A 182 -16.55 -15.20 -2.00
C ASP A 182 -16.76 -14.10 -0.95
N GLU A 183 -17.99 -13.93 -0.50
CA GLU A 183 -18.35 -12.97 0.54
C GLU A 183 -17.57 -13.22 1.83
N GLY A 184 -17.15 -12.15 2.49
CA GLY A 184 -16.39 -12.18 3.74
C GLY A 184 -14.87 -12.27 3.57
N LEU A 185 -14.33 -12.51 2.37
CA LEU A 185 -12.90 -12.43 2.12
C LEU A 185 -12.44 -10.96 2.07
N ILE A 186 -11.37 -10.66 2.80
CA ILE A 186 -10.71 -9.35 2.77
C ILE A 186 -9.45 -9.51 1.93
N THR A 187 -9.31 -8.68 0.90
CA THR A 187 -8.17 -8.71 -0.01
C THR A 187 -7.77 -7.28 -0.35
N PRO A 188 -6.58 -6.81 0.05
CA PRO A 188 -6.01 -5.54 -0.41
C PRO A 188 -5.93 -5.47 -1.92
N ASN A 189 -5.99 -4.26 -2.44
CA ASN A 189 -5.88 -3.94 -3.87
C ASN A 189 -4.76 -2.90 -4.05
N GLU A 190 -3.56 -3.37 -4.39
CA GLU A 190 -2.28 -2.66 -4.26
C GLU A 190 -1.45 -2.61 -5.55
N PRO A 191 -2.00 -2.26 -6.71
CA PRO A 191 -1.19 -2.07 -7.90
C PRO A 191 -0.23 -0.90 -7.70
N GLY A 192 0.99 -1.04 -8.18
CA GLY A 192 2.03 -0.03 -8.02
C GLY A 192 2.93 0.13 -9.24
N VAL A 193 3.75 1.17 -9.22
CA VAL A 193 4.87 1.40 -10.14
C VAL A 193 6.11 1.59 -9.30
N TYR A 194 7.13 0.78 -9.57
CA TYR A 194 8.37 0.72 -8.78
C TYR A 194 9.59 0.90 -9.66
#